data_2a6544d2cdfa3fecaff5c4509aa1c022
#
_entry.id   2a6544d2cdfa3fecaff5c4509aa1c022
#
_cell.length_a   1.000
_cell.length_b   1.000
_cell.length_c   1.000
_cell.angle_alpha   90.00
_cell.angle_beta   90.00
_cell.angle_gamma   90.00
#
_symmetry.space_group_name_H-M   'P 1'
#
loop_
_entity.id
_entity.type
_entity.pdbx_description
1 polymer ?
#
loop_
_entity_poly.entity_id
_entity_poly.type
_entity_poly.pdbx_seq_one_letter_code
_entity_poly.pdbx_strand_id
1 'polypeptide(L)'
;MIECILTKSLAQCIYAVTKRVIFAVAEEELEEGKVELLSIVLEHQISYFADQEGLDGFLEHLGDSPWVNIFQVIRDGFGTENPRRPFALWGDVEADFKDLIAGLTNFDPKKRITAHDALAHKWFADV
;
A
#
# COMPACT_ATOMS: atom_id res chain seq x y z
N MET A 1 9.98 3.55 6.72
CA MET A 1 8.90 4.15 5.93
C MET A 1 9.07 3.75 4.48
N ILE A 2 7.99 3.49 3.76
CA ILE A 2 8.07 3.20 2.33
C ILE A 2 8.55 4.48 1.64
N GLU A 3 9.62 4.38 0.88
CA GLU A 3 10.21 5.55 0.24
C GLU A 3 9.19 6.21 -0.72
N CYS A 4 9.09 7.52 -0.64
CA CYS A 4 8.14 8.32 -1.41
C CYS A 4 8.29 8.10 -2.93
N ILE A 5 9.52 7.91 -3.40
CA ILE A 5 9.84 7.68 -4.82
C ILE A 5 9.24 6.35 -5.30
N LEU A 6 9.41 5.28 -4.52
CA LEU A 6 8.87 3.95 -4.86
C LEU A 6 7.34 3.98 -4.90
N THR A 7 6.72 4.67 -3.94
CA THR A 7 5.27 4.83 -3.89
C THR A 7 4.72 5.54 -5.13
N LYS A 8 5.37 6.62 -5.57
CA LYS A 8 4.97 7.34 -6.78
C LYS A 8 5.10 6.47 -8.02
N SER A 9 6.20 5.75 -8.17
CA SER A 9 6.43 4.86 -9.31
C SER A 9 5.42 3.74 -9.37
N LEU A 10 5.09 3.12 -8.23
CA LEU A 10 4.06 2.09 -8.14
C LEU A 10 2.69 2.64 -8.48
N ALA A 11 2.33 3.82 -7.99
CA ALA A 11 1.07 4.47 -8.30
C ALA A 11 0.92 4.72 -9.81
N GLN A 12 1.99 5.16 -10.47
CA GLN A 12 2.01 5.36 -11.92
C GLN A 12 1.84 4.04 -12.69
N CYS A 13 2.50 2.97 -12.25
CA CYS A 13 2.36 1.65 -12.86
C CYS A 13 0.93 1.12 -12.71
N ILE A 14 0.36 1.25 -11.53
CA ILE A 14 -1.03 0.83 -11.28
C ILE A 14 -1.99 1.63 -12.14
N TYR A 15 -1.80 2.94 -12.26
CA TYR A 15 -2.61 3.77 -13.13
C TYR A 15 -2.51 3.33 -14.60
N ALA A 16 -1.30 3.02 -15.08
CA ALA A 16 -1.09 2.59 -16.46
C ALA A 16 -1.87 1.31 -16.78
N VAL A 17 -1.96 0.39 -15.83
CA VAL A 17 -2.66 -0.89 -16.01
C VAL A 17 -4.16 -0.79 -15.73
N THR A 18 -4.55 -0.11 -14.66
CA THR A 18 -5.94 -0.11 -14.15
C THR A 18 -6.71 1.17 -14.45
N LYS A 19 -6.02 2.24 -14.83
CA LYS A 19 -6.58 3.60 -14.99
C LYS A 19 -7.16 4.17 -13.69
N ARG A 20 -6.71 3.69 -12.54
CA ARG A 20 -7.12 4.19 -11.23
C ARG A 20 -6.02 5.00 -10.58
N VAL A 21 -6.39 6.14 -10.02
CA VAL A 21 -5.51 6.98 -9.19
C VAL A 21 -5.68 6.55 -7.74
N ILE A 22 -4.79 5.66 -7.28
CA ILE A 22 -4.98 4.94 -6.00
C ILE A 22 -4.72 5.78 -4.75
N PHE A 23 -3.93 6.85 -4.87
CA PHE A 23 -3.64 7.74 -3.74
C PHE A 23 -4.29 9.11 -3.88
N ALA A 24 -5.35 9.21 -4.69
CA ALA A 24 -6.15 10.43 -4.76
C ALA A 24 -6.83 10.68 -3.42
N VAL A 25 -6.83 11.94 -3.01
CA VAL A 25 -7.50 12.39 -1.79
C VAL A 25 -8.71 13.21 -2.21
N ALA A 26 -9.90 12.80 -1.77
CA ALA A 26 -11.13 13.51 -2.07
C ALA A 26 -11.20 14.82 -1.28
N GLU A 27 -11.84 15.84 -1.87
CA GLU A 27 -12.01 17.12 -1.18
C GLU A 27 -12.75 16.96 0.16
N GLU A 28 -13.71 16.05 0.22
CA GLU A 28 -14.45 15.75 1.45
C GLU A 28 -13.53 15.26 2.57
N GLU A 29 -12.51 14.49 2.24
CA GLU A 29 -11.52 14.01 3.22
C GLU A 29 -10.69 15.15 3.79
N LEU A 30 -10.43 16.19 2.98
CA LEU A 30 -9.69 17.38 3.40
C LEU A 30 -10.58 18.38 4.15
N GLU A 31 -11.85 18.49 3.77
CA GLU A 31 -12.80 19.46 4.36
C GLU A 31 -13.21 19.10 5.78
N GLU A 32 -13.19 17.84 6.14
CA GLU A 32 -13.34 17.44 7.54
C GLU A 32 -12.20 17.99 8.42
N GLY A 33 -11.24 18.63 7.81
CA GLY A 33 -10.39 19.71 8.36
C GLY A 33 -9.42 19.31 9.44
N LYS A 34 -9.27 18.03 9.69
CA LYS A 34 -8.57 17.57 10.88
C LYS A 34 -7.54 16.47 10.59
N VAL A 35 -7.46 16.04 9.33
CA VAL A 35 -6.56 14.97 8.93
C VAL A 35 -5.53 15.53 7.96
N GLU A 36 -4.26 15.41 8.30
CA GLU A 36 -3.19 15.80 7.41
C GLU A 36 -3.18 14.93 6.16
N LEU A 37 -2.84 15.51 5.02
CA LEU A 37 -2.71 14.81 3.76
C LEU A 37 -1.87 13.54 3.88
N LEU A 38 -0.78 13.58 4.64
CA LEU A 38 0.07 12.42 4.87
C LEU A 38 -0.68 11.27 5.53
N SER A 39 -1.51 11.56 6.54
CA SER A 39 -2.30 10.54 7.24
C SER A 39 -3.27 9.84 6.30
N ILE A 40 -3.90 10.60 5.39
CA ILE A 40 -4.83 10.04 4.41
C ILE A 40 -4.08 9.10 3.45
N VAL A 41 -2.92 9.51 2.95
CA VAL A 41 -2.11 8.67 2.06
C VAL A 41 -1.64 7.40 2.76
N LEU A 42 -1.21 7.50 4.02
CA LEU A 42 -0.81 6.33 4.81
C LEU A 42 -1.98 5.37 5.05
N GLU A 43 -3.16 5.89 5.31
CA GLU A 43 -4.37 5.08 5.42
C GLU A 43 -4.66 4.32 4.13
N HIS A 44 -4.56 4.98 2.98
CA HIS A 44 -4.73 4.33 1.68
C HIS A 44 -3.69 3.23 1.46
N GLN A 45 -2.44 3.47 1.79
CA GLN A 45 -1.38 2.46 1.66
C GLN A 45 -1.67 1.22 2.50
N ILE A 46 -2.08 1.40 3.74
CA ILE A 46 -2.43 0.29 4.63
C ILE A 46 -3.68 -0.42 4.11
N SER A 47 -4.69 0.33 3.69
CA SER A 47 -5.93 -0.26 3.16
C SER A 47 -5.68 -1.17 1.95
N TYR A 48 -4.84 -0.74 1.01
CA TYR A 48 -4.61 -1.47 -0.23
C TYR A 48 -3.59 -2.59 -0.10
N PHE A 49 -2.53 -2.41 0.67
CA PHE A 49 -1.34 -3.23 0.57
C PHE A 49 -0.94 -3.95 1.86
N ALA A 50 -1.42 -3.53 3.01
CA ALA A 50 -1.06 -4.18 4.27
C ALA A 50 -1.99 -5.35 4.56
N ASP A 51 -1.41 -6.52 4.83
CA ASP A 51 -2.10 -7.57 5.55
C ASP A 51 -1.63 -7.56 7.01
N GLN A 52 -2.24 -8.37 7.86
CA GLN A 52 -1.90 -8.40 9.27
C GLN A 52 -0.43 -8.78 9.50
N GLU A 53 0.03 -9.82 8.81
CA GLU A 53 1.40 -10.31 8.94
C GLU A 53 2.43 -9.28 8.47
N GLY A 54 2.19 -8.68 7.31
CA GLY A 54 3.07 -7.64 6.75
C GLY A 54 3.14 -6.42 7.63
N LEU A 55 2.01 -5.97 8.15
CA LEU A 55 1.95 -4.82 9.06
C LEU A 55 2.68 -5.10 10.37
N ASP A 56 2.50 -6.29 10.95
CA ASP A 56 3.20 -6.68 12.16
C ASP A 56 4.71 -6.69 11.96
N GLY A 57 5.18 -7.23 10.82
CA GLY A 57 6.60 -7.21 10.46
C GLY A 57 7.14 -5.80 10.29
N PHE A 58 6.36 -4.90 9.71
CA PHE A 58 6.75 -3.50 9.56
C PHE A 58 6.85 -2.80 10.92
N LEU A 59 5.87 -3.01 11.81
CA LEU A 59 5.90 -2.42 13.15
C LEU A 59 7.09 -2.92 13.96
N GLU A 60 7.43 -4.20 13.83
CA GLU A 60 8.63 -4.75 14.44
C GLU A 60 9.90 -4.10 13.90
N HIS A 61 9.97 -3.88 12.59
CA HIS A 61 11.08 -3.18 11.93
C HIS A 61 11.25 -1.74 12.44
N LEU A 62 10.16 -1.03 12.68
CA LEU A 62 10.17 0.33 13.21
C LEU A 62 10.66 0.39 14.67
N GLY A 63 10.47 -0.68 15.45
CA GLY A 63 10.92 -0.78 16.83
C GLY A 63 10.33 0.32 17.71
N ASP A 64 11.18 1.20 18.25
CA ASP A 64 10.80 2.29 19.15
C ASP A 64 10.46 3.60 18.44
N SER A 65 10.29 3.58 17.13
CA SER A 65 9.96 4.78 16.36
C SER A 65 8.61 5.37 16.80
N PRO A 66 8.49 6.70 16.89
CA PRO A 66 7.19 7.34 17.17
C PRO A 66 6.13 7.06 16.10
N TRP A 67 6.53 6.64 14.90
CA TRP A 67 5.62 6.25 13.83
C TRP A 67 4.79 5.00 14.14
N VAL A 68 5.26 4.13 15.04
CA VAL A 68 4.53 2.91 15.45
C VAL A 68 3.11 3.26 15.93
N ASN A 69 2.99 4.27 16.79
CA ASN A 69 1.67 4.69 17.30
C ASN A 69 0.76 5.18 16.19
N ILE A 70 1.30 5.92 15.22
CA ILE A 70 0.54 6.45 14.09
C ILE A 70 -0.02 5.30 13.25
N PHE A 71 0.81 4.32 12.91
CA PHE A 71 0.36 3.16 12.13
C PHE A 71 -0.64 2.29 12.89
N GLN A 72 -0.47 2.14 14.20
CA GLN A 72 -1.42 1.41 15.03
C GLN A 72 -2.79 2.08 15.08
N VAL A 73 -2.82 3.40 15.23
CA VAL A 73 -4.07 4.18 15.21
C VAL A 73 -4.78 4.03 13.86
N ILE A 74 -4.05 4.12 12.76
CA ILE A 74 -4.64 3.94 11.43
C ILE A 74 -5.19 2.52 11.27
N ARG A 75 -4.42 1.51 11.67
CA ARG A 75 -4.87 0.11 11.63
C ARG A 75 -6.16 -0.09 12.40
N ASP A 76 -6.24 0.44 13.61
CA ASP A 76 -7.38 0.26 14.50
C ASP A 76 -8.62 1.05 14.02
N GLY A 77 -8.42 2.02 13.14
CA GLY A 77 -9.50 2.78 12.51
C GLY A 77 -10.26 2.01 11.42
N PHE A 78 -9.72 0.89 10.94
CA PHE A 78 -10.45 0.04 9.99
C PHE A 78 -11.45 -0.84 10.71
N GLY A 79 -12.63 -1.02 10.12
CA GLY A 79 -13.70 -1.83 10.68
C GLY A 79 -14.92 -1.83 9.78
N THR A 80 -16.08 -2.12 10.35
CA THR A 80 -17.34 -2.23 9.61
C THR A 80 -17.73 -0.92 8.92
N GLU A 81 -17.48 0.22 9.56
CA GLU A 81 -17.83 1.54 9.01
C GLU A 81 -16.75 2.10 8.07
N ASN A 82 -15.52 1.63 8.22
CA ASN A 82 -14.39 2.03 7.39
C ASN A 82 -13.60 0.77 6.98
N PRO A 83 -14.12 -0.05 6.04
CA PRO A 83 -13.48 -1.29 5.69
C PRO A 83 -12.21 -1.07 4.88
N ARG A 84 -11.25 -1.97 5.04
CA ARG A 84 -10.09 -2.03 4.16
C ARG A 84 -10.51 -2.42 2.74
N ARG A 85 -9.74 -1.96 1.76
CA ARG A 85 -9.97 -2.25 0.33
C ARG A 85 -8.74 -2.89 -0.31
N PRO A 86 -8.38 -4.13 0.09
CA PRO A 86 -7.14 -4.75 -0.36
C PRO A 86 -7.04 -4.83 -1.87
N PHE A 87 -5.90 -4.42 -2.41
CA PHE A 87 -5.61 -4.48 -3.84
C PHE A 87 -5.74 -5.92 -4.37
N ALA A 88 -5.38 -6.91 -3.56
CA ALA A 88 -5.50 -8.32 -3.92
C ALA A 88 -6.94 -8.74 -4.25
N LEU A 89 -7.94 -8.03 -3.76
CA LEU A 89 -9.36 -8.33 -3.98
C LEU A 89 -9.99 -7.54 -5.14
N TRP A 90 -9.23 -6.68 -5.81
CA TRP A 90 -9.76 -5.95 -6.97
C TRP A 90 -10.00 -6.92 -8.14
N GLY A 91 -11.26 -7.03 -8.56
CA GLY A 91 -11.67 -8.05 -9.54
C GLY A 91 -11.29 -7.77 -10.99
N ASP A 92 -10.93 -6.53 -11.32
CA ASP A 92 -10.62 -6.08 -12.67
C ASP A 92 -9.12 -6.05 -12.97
N VAL A 93 -8.30 -6.63 -12.10
CA VAL A 93 -6.84 -6.65 -12.22
C VAL A 93 -6.36 -8.08 -12.43
N GLU A 94 -5.48 -8.27 -13.39
CA GLU A 94 -4.90 -9.58 -13.70
C GLU A 94 -4.11 -10.14 -12.51
N ALA A 95 -4.22 -11.46 -12.30
CA ALA A 95 -3.63 -12.15 -11.14
C ALA A 95 -2.10 -12.02 -11.07
N ASP A 96 -1.41 -12.11 -12.21
CA ASP A 96 0.05 -11.99 -12.25
C ASP A 96 0.51 -10.58 -11.87
N PHE A 97 -0.22 -9.56 -12.30
CA PHE A 97 0.05 -8.17 -11.91
C PHE A 97 -0.18 -7.97 -10.42
N LYS A 98 -1.26 -8.51 -9.87
CA LYS A 98 -1.52 -8.47 -8.43
C LYS A 98 -0.39 -9.08 -7.62
N ASP A 99 0.10 -10.23 -8.06
CA ASP A 99 1.20 -10.94 -7.39
C ASP A 99 2.49 -10.11 -7.40
N LEU A 100 2.81 -9.51 -8.54
CA LEU A 100 3.95 -8.60 -8.66
C LEU A 100 3.84 -7.43 -7.69
N ILE A 101 2.70 -6.75 -7.69
CA ILE A 101 2.46 -5.59 -6.83
C ILE A 101 2.48 -6.01 -5.35
N ALA A 102 1.88 -7.14 -5.01
CA ALA A 102 1.90 -7.66 -3.64
C ALA A 102 3.34 -7.89 -3.13
N GLY A 103 4.21 -8.42 -3.98
CA GLY A 103 5.62 -8.61 -3.63
C GLY A 103 6.36 -7.30 -3.42
N LEU A 104 6.12 -6.31 -4.29
CA LEU A 104 6.77 -4.99 -4.22
C LEU A 104 6.26 -4.12 -3.08
N THR A 105 5.04 -4.35 -2.62
CA THR A 105 4.37 -3.53 -1.61
C THR A 105 4.22 -4.21 -0.27
N ASN A 106 4.83 -5.38 -0.06
CA ASN A 106 4.77 -6.04 1.22
C ASN A 106 5.25 -5.08 2.32
N PHE A 107 4.43 -4.88 3.34
CA PHE A 107 4.77 -3.96 4.43
C PHE A 107 5.95 -4.45 5.25
N ASP A 108 6.15 -5.76 5.36
CA ASP A 108 7.36 -6.30 5.97
C ASP A 108 8.53 -6.14 5.00
N PRO A 109 9.52 -5.27 5.31
CA PRO A 109 10.65 -5.05 4.42
C PRO A 109 11.51 -6.29 4.19
N LYS A 110 11.48 -7.27 5.10
CA LYS A 110 12.22 -8.53 4.95
C LYS A 110 11.58 -9.45 3.91
N LYS A 111 10.29 -9.30 3.64
CA LYS A 111 9.54 -10.10 2.68
C LYS A 111 9.31 -9.38 1.35
N ARG A 112 9.64 -8.10 1.30
CA ARG A 112 9.47 -7.30 0.09
C ARG A 112 10.48 -7.75 -0.95
N ILE A 113 10.02 -8.04 -2.17
CA ILE A 113 10.91 -8.43 -3.25
C ILE A 113 11.78 -7.27 -3.72
N THR A 114 12.96 -7.59 -4.27
CA THR A 114 13.86 -6.58 -4.84
C THR A 114 13.43 -6.20 -6.25
N ALA A 115 13.98 -5.10 -6.78
CA ALA A 115 13.78 -4.73 -8.18
C ALA A 115 14.27 -5.82 -9.14
N HIS A 116 15.36 -6.51 -8.80
CA HIS A 116 15.88 -7.62 -9.58
C HIS A 116 14.88 -8.78 -9.62
N ASP A 117 14.30 -9.15 -8.47
CA ASP A 117 13.26 -10.19 -8.40
C ASP A 117 12.02 -9.80 -9.20
N ALA A 118 11.64 -8.53 -9.15
CA ALA A 118 10.50 -8.02 -9.89
C ALA A 118 10.68 -8.17 -11.40
N LEU A 119 11.89 -7.90 -11.91
CA LEU A 119 12.18 -8.06 -13.34
C LEU A 119 12.11 -9.53 -13.80
N ALA A 120 12.35 -10.48 -12.90
CA ALA A 120 12.25 -11.91 -13.17
C ALA A 120 10.82 -12.46 -12.97
N HIS A 121 9.88 -11.62 -12.56
CA HIS A 121 8.51 -12.04 -12.30
C HIS A 121 7.78 -12.43 -13.60
N LYS A 122 6.88 -13.40 -13.48
CA LYS A 122 6.10 -13.93 -14.62
C LYS A 122 5.26 -12.87 -15.36
N TRP A 123 4.92 -11.75 -14.71
CA TRP A 123 4.25 -10.62 -15.37
C TRP A 123 5.04 -10.11 -16.58
N PHE A 124 6.37 -10.18 -16.51
CA PHE A 124 7.26 -9.72 -17.57
C PHE A 124 7.72 -10.83 -18.53
N ALA A 125 7.20 -12.05 -18.38
CA ALA A 125 7.68 -13.21 -19.14
C ALA A 125 7.55 -13.05 -20.67
N ASP A 126 6.58 -12.26 -21.14
CA ASP A 126 6.30 -12.04 -22.56
C ASP A 126 6.83 -10.70 -23.08
N VAL A 127 7.68 -10.05 -22.32
CA VAL A 127 8.23 -8.74 -22.68
C VAL A 127 9.61 -8.88 -23.34
#